data_5ba46538fd17329fe09a592188422844
#
_entry.id   5ba46538fd17329fe09a592188422844
#
_cell.length_a   1.000
_cell.length_b   1.000
_cell.length_c   1.000
_cell.angle_alpha   90.00
_cell.angle_beta   90.00
_cell.angle_gamma   90.00
#
_symmetry.space_group_name_H-M   'P 1'
#
loop_
_entity.id
_entity.type
_entity.pdbx_description
1 polymer ?
#
loop_
_entity_poly.entity_id
_entity_poly.type
_entity_poly.pdbx_seq_one_letter_code
_entity_poly.pdbx_strand_id
1 'polypeptide(L)'
;MLAEWNSRAEGTALEPILRLEQPGDEACIHSLTELAFKPTSFSDGTEALIIDSLRREGDLTLSIVATLAGEVVGHVAFSPVTINGERGQWFGLGPVSVRPDLQGKGIGAALISEGISILRSERASGCALIGDPRYYRRLGFRSNGKLTYKSLPTSVVQVLPFKDEVPEGVLAFSPAFERL
;
A
#
# COMPACT_ATOMS: atom_id res chain seq x y z
N MET A 1 10.36 -6.85 -57.93
CA MET A 1 9.62 -7.60 -56.90
C MET A 1 9.90 -6.90 -55.58
N LEU A 2 8.94 -6.10 -55.14
CA LEU A 2 8.99 -5.36 -53.89
C LEU A 2 8.47 -6.30 -52.81
N ALA A 3 9.33 -6.60 -51.82
CA ALA A 3 8.92 -7.35 -50.63
C ALA A 3 8.09 -6.43 -49.74
N GLU A 4 6.83 -6.75 -49.58
CA GLU A 4 5.94 -6.11 -48.61
C GLU A 4 6.41 -6.46 -47.20
N TRP A 5 6.91 -5.47 -46.46
CA TRP A 5 7.12 -5.58 -45.04
C TRP A 5 5.77 -5.42 -44.37
N ASN A 6 5.25 -6.52 -43.89
CA ASN A 6 4.07 -6.57 -43.03
C ASN A 6 4.47 -6.09 -41.63
N SER A 7 4.31 -4.80 -41.36
CA SER A 7 4.43 -4.19 -40.02
C SER A 7 3.26 -4.70 -39.18
N ARG A 8 3.47 -5.75 -38.42
CA ARG A 8 2.63 -6.05 -37.27
C ARG A 8 2.90 -4.96 -36.21
N ALA A 9 2.00 -4.04 -36.07
CA ALA A 9 1.89 -3.19 -34.91
C ALA A 9 1.56 -4.11 -33.71
N GLU A 10 2.57 -4.58 -33.01
CA GLU A 10 2.42 -5.11 -31.66
C GLU A 10 1.97 -3.92 -30.81
N GLY A 11 0.69 -3.96 -30.40
CA GLY A 11 0.14 -3.00 -29.45
C GLY A 11 0.96 -3.11 -28.16
N THR A 12 1.80 -2.12 -27.91
CA THR A 12 2.47 -1.98 -26.62
C THR A 12 1.39 -1.90 -25.56
N ALA A 13 1.29 -2.94 -24.74
CA ALA A 13 0.41 -2.92 -23.58
C ALA A 13 0.81 -1.68 -22.76
N LEU A 14 -0.16 -0.80 -22.53
CA LEU A 14 0.07 0.40 -21.71
C LEU A 14 0.48 -0.06 -20.32
N GLU A 15 1.69 0.30 -19.90
CA GLU A 15 2.18 0.02 -18.56
C GLU A 15 1.68 1.10 -17.60
N PRO A 16 1.29 0.74 -16.37
CA PRO A 16 0.91 1.72 -15.37
C PRO A 16 2.09 2.62 -14.99
N ILE A 17 1.83 3.91 -14.90
CA ILE A 17 2.80 4.90 -14.43
C ILE A 17 2.54 5.14 -12.93
N LEU A 18 3.59 5.03 -12.11
CA LEU A 18 3.54 5.33 -10.69
C LEU A 18 3.93 6.79 -10.45
N ARG A 19 3.18 7.47 -9.61
CA ARG A 19 3.47 8.83 -9.16
C ARG A 19 2.89 9.11 -7.78
N LEU A 20 3.38 10.14 -7.12
CA LEU A 20 2.73 10.66 -5.92
C LEU A 20 1.31 11.14 -6.24
N GLU A 21 0.42 11.03 -5.25
CA GLU A 21 -0.90 11.63 -5.27
C GLU A 21 -0.79 13.14 -5.55
N GLN A 22 -1.70 13.66 -6.34
CA GLN A 22 -1.81 15.07 -6.67
C GLN A 22 -3.18 15.60 -6.26
N PRO A 23 -3.32 16.91 -6.01
CA PRO A 23 -4.62 17.51 -5.79
C PRO A 23 -5.59 17.18 -6.93
N GLY A 24 -6.75 16.65 -6.59
CA GLY A 24 -7.77 16.18 -7.52
C GLY A 24 -7.83 14.64 -7.66
N ASP A 25 -6.85 13.88 -7.15
CA ASP A 25 -6.89 12.41 -7.14
C ASP A 25 -7.82 11.85 -6.04
N GLU A 26 -8.16 12.62 -5.03
CA GLU A 26 -8.80 12.16 -3.79
C GLU A 26 -10.09 11.39 -4.05
N ALA A 27 -10.96 11.92 -4.89
CA ALA A 27 -12.22 11.27 -5.23
C ALA A 27 -12.03 9.97 -6.02
N CYS A 28 -11.03 9.93 -6.91
CA CYS A 28 -10.68 8.73 -7.67
C CYS A 28 -10.10 7.66 -6.74
N ILE A 29 -9.22 8.03 -5.80
CA ILE A 29 -8.65 7.13 -4.80
C ILE A 29 -9.75 6.56 -3.91
N HIS A 30 -10.67 7.40 -3.43
CA HIS A 30 -11.81 6.96 -2.62
C HIS A 30 -12.64 5.91 -3.36
N SER A 31 -13.15 6.23 -4.55
CA SER A 31 -13.99 5.33 -5.35
C SER A 31 -13.26 4.04 -5.75
N LEU A 32 -11.97 4.12 -6.10
CA LEU A 32 -11.14 2.98 -6.40
C LEU A 32 -11.01 2.05 -5.18
N THR A 33 -10.81 2.62 -4.00
CA THR A 33 -10.64 1.86 -2.77
C THR A 33 -11.93 1.14 -2.39
N GLU A 34 -13.07 1.82 -2.41
CA GLU A 34 -14.37 1.18 -2.22
C GLU A 34 -14.59 0.01 -3.19
N LEU A 35 -14.30 0.23 -4.48
CA LEU A 35 -14.45 -0.80 -5.51
C LEU A 35 -13.53 -2.00 -5.28
N ALA A 36 -12.28 -1.75 -4.89
CA ALA A 36 -11.28 -2.80 -4.69
C ALA A 36 -11.58 -3.69 -3.48
N PHE A 37 -12.14 -3.10 -2.41
CA PHE A 37 -12.42 -3.81 -1.16
C PHE A 37 -13.82 -4.41 -1.08
N LYS A 38 -14.77 -3.93 -1.87
CA LYS A 38 -16.17 -4.41 -1.89
C LYS A 38 -16.33 -5.94 -1.97
N PRO A 39 -15.52 -6.69 -2.74
CA PRO A 39 -15.67 -8.16 -2.82
C PRO A 39 -14.91 -8.91 -1.75
N THR A 40 -14.22 -8.25 -0.81
CA THR A 40 -13.35 -8.93 0.16
C THR A 40 -14.09 -9.23 1.46
N SER A 41 -14.01 -10.46 1.93
CA SER A 41 -14.61 -10.90 3.20
C SER A 41 -13.87 -10.37 4.45
N PHE A 42 -12.73 -9.72 4.25
CA PHE A 42 -11.90 -9.15 5.33
C PHE A 42 -12.07 -7.63 5.47
N SER A 43 -12.84 -7.02 4.58
CA SER A 43 -13.14 -5.59 4.61
C SER A 43 -14.43 -5.36 5.40
N ASP A 44 -14.42 -4.30 6.19
CA ASP A 44 -15.61 -3.73 6.82
C ASP A 44 -16.17 -2.54 6.02
N GLY A 45 -15.55 -2.21 4.87
CA GLY A 45 -15.95 -1.14 3.97
C GLY A 45 -15.45 0.24 4.39
N THR A 46 -14.52 0.32 5.35
CA THR A 46 -14.03 1.60 5.89
C THR A 46 -12.71 2.05 5.26
N GLU A 47 -12.09 1.25 4.40
CA GLU A 47 -10.74 1.51 3.89
C GLU A 47 -10.61 2.85 3.15
N ALA A 48 -11.62 3.24 2.38
CA ALA A 48 -11.62 4.55 1.71
C ALA A 48 -11.70 5.70 2.73
N LEU A 49 -12.54 5.55 3.76
CA LEU A 49 -12.68 6.53 4.83
C LEU A 49 -11.40 6.64 5.69
N ILE A 50 -10.66 5.54 5.85
CA ILE A 50 -9.35 5.56 6.52
C ILE A 50 -8.39 6.48 5.77
N ILE A 51 -8.28 6.35 4.45
CA ILE A 51 -7.41 7.20 3.63
C ILE A 51 -7.82 8.67 3.73
N ASP A 52 -9.12 8.97 3.67
CA ASP A 52 -9.63 10.34 3.80
C ASP A 52 -9.33 10.92 5.19
N SER A 53 -9.43 10.08 6.23
CA SER A 53 -9.11 10.48 7.60
C SER A 53 -7.63 10.73 7.78
N LEU A 54 -6.75 9.85 7.27
CA LEU A 54 -5.30 10.05 7.29
C LEU A 54 -4.91 11.37 6.62
N ARG A 55 -5.52 11.69 5.47
CA ARG A 55 -5.28 12.94 4.74
C ARG A 55 -5.73 14.15 5.55
N ARG A 56 -6.94 14.13 6.07
CA ARG A 56 -7.52 15.22 6.87
C ARG A 56 -6.75 15.48 8.16
N GLU A 57 -6.21 14.44 8.79
CA GLU A 57 -5.49 14.51 10.06
C GLU A 57 -3.98 14.79 9.88
N GLY A 58 -3.48 14.80 8.64
CA GLY A 58 -2.06 15.03 8.35
C GLY A 58 -1.17 13.82 8.61
N ASP A 59 -1.75 12.63 8.78
CA ASP A 59 -1.04 11.37 8.99
C ASP A 59 -0.81 10.58 7.68
N LEU A 60 -1.31 11.04 6.53
CA LEU A 60 -1.00 10.45 5.23
C LEU A 60 0.43 10.85 4.82
N THR A 61 1.40 10.09 5.29
CA THR A 61 2.82 10.40 5.07
C THR A 61 3.23 10.24 3.61
N LEU A 62 2.77 9.17 2.98
CA LEU A 62 3.06 8.88 1.58
C LEU A 62 1.82 8.28 0.93
N SER A 63 1.45 8.83 -0.21
CA SER A 63 0.34 8.39 -1.02
C SER A 63 0.80 8.30 -2.48
N ILE A 64 0.70 7.10 -3.06
CA ILE A 64 1.16 6.80 -4.41
C ILE A 64 0.02 6.23 -5.21
N VAL A 65 -0.16 6.74 -6.41
CA VAL A 65 -1.12 6.22 -7.38
C VAL A 65 -0.42 5.53 -8.54
N ALA A 66 -1.08 4.51 -9.09
CA ALA A 66 -0.78 3.95 -10.39
C ALA A 66 -1.81 4.46 -11.39
N THR A 67 -1.37 5.04 -12.49
CA THR A 67 -2.26 5.52 -13.56
C THR A 67 -2.06 4.71 -14.84
N LEU A 68 -3.16 4.43 -15.53
CA LEU A 68 -3.17 3.77 -16.83
C LEU A 68 -4.04 4.60 -17.79
N ALA A 69 -3.48 5.04 -18.90
CA ALA A 69 -4.17 5.96 -19.84
C ALA A 69 -4.73 7.21 -19.15
N GLY A 70 -4.07 7.71 -18.10
CA GLY A 70 -4.51 8.89 -17.34
C GLY A 70 -5.50 8.60 -16.20
N GLU A 71 -6.04 7.39 -16.10
CA GLU A 71 -6.96 7.00 -15.04
C GLU A 71 -6.21 6.40 -13.84
N VAL A 72 -6.63 6.72 -12.62
CA VAL A 72 -6.12 6.10 -11.39
C VAL A 72 -6.66 4.68 -11.30
N VAL A 73 -5.75 3.70 -11.33
CA VAL A 73 -6.08 2.26 -11.31
C VAL A 73 -5.50 1.52 -10.12
N GLY A 74 -4.67 2.17 -9.35
CA GLY A 74 -4.08 1.63 -8.13
C GLY A 74 -3.67 2.72 -7.15
N HIS A 75 -3.63 2.39 -5.88
CA HIS A 75 -3.25 3.31 -4.80
C HIS A 75 -2.62 2.54 -3.64
N VAL A 76 -1.67 3.18 -2.96
CA VAL A 76 -1.14 2.73 -1.67
C VAL A 76 -0.92 3.91 -0.74
N ALA A 77 -1.31 3.76 0.51
CA ALA A 77 -1.09 4.71 1.58
C ALA A 77 -0.01 4.21 2.56
N PHE A 78 0.75 5.15 3.11
CA PHE A 78 1.64 4.92 4.25
C PHE A 78 1.37 5.99 5.29
N SER A 79 1.34 5.57 6.55
CA SER A 79 1.06 6.45 7.70
C SER A 79 1.97 6.12 8.87
N PRO A 80 2.21 7.03 9.82
CA PRO A 80 3.01 6.73 10.99
C PRO A 80 2.37 5.64 11.84
N VAL A 81 3.20 4.84 12.49
CA VAL A 81 2.78 3.92 13.55
C VAL A 81 3.52 4.22 14.83
N THR A 82 2.98 3.75 15.94
CA THR A 82 3.70 3.71 17.21
C THR A 82 4.01 2.27 17.60
N ILE A 83 5.12 2.08 18.31
CA ILE A 83 5.50 0.81 18.92
C ILE A 83 5.69 1.07 20.40
N ASN A 84 4.93 0.36 21.25
CA ASN A 84 4.85 0.62 22.69
C ASN A 84 4.45 2.07 23.03
N GLY A 85 3.62 2.69 22.19
CA GLY A 85 3.18 4.09 22.33
C GLY A 85 4.19 5.14 21.86
N GLU A 86 5.38 4.74 21.44
CA GLU A 86 6.41 5.66 20.96
C GLU A 86 6.33 5.83 19.43
N ARG A 87 6.29 7.09 18.96
CA ARG A 87 6.37 7.44 17.55
C ARG A 87 7.82 7.50 17.12
N GLY A 88 8.23 6.56 16.28
CA GLY A 88 9.57 6.50 15.69
C GLY A 88 9.53 6.70 14.17
N GLN A 89 10.51 6.12 13.47
CA GLN A 89 10.62 6.13 12.01
C GLN A 89 10.03 4.84 11.38
N TRP A 90 8.97 4.31 11.99
CA TRP A 90 8.21 3.17 11.49
C TRP A 90 6.91 3.64 10.85
N PHE A 91 6.57 3.04 9.73
CA PHE A 91 5.37 3.40 8.96
C PHE A 91 4.47 2.18 8.75
N GLY A 92 3.17 2.38 8.89
CA GLY A 92 2.16 1.41 8.52
C GLY A 92 1.91 1.46 7.02
N LEU A 93 1.85 0.30 6.38
CA LEU A 93 1.51 0.14 4.98
C LEU A 93 0.04 -0.25 4.85
N GLY A 94 -0.71 0.56 4.14
CA GLY A 94 -2.11 0.32 3.80
C GLY A 94 -3.01 1.51 4.06
N PRO A 95 -4.21 1.49 3.45
CA PRO A 95 -4.72 0.49 2.50
C PRO A 95 -3.98 0.43 1.16
N VAL A 96 -4.08 -0.72 0.48
CA VAL A 96 -3.58 -0.93 -0.89
C VAL A 96 -4.76 -1.31 -1.77
N SER A 97 -5.00 -0.56 -2.82
CA SER A 97 -6.12 -0.75 -3.73
C SER A 97 -5.63 -0.94 -5.16
N VAL A 98 -6.22 -1.87 -5.88
CA VAL A 98 -6.03 -2.03 -7.33
C VAL A 98 -7.38 -2.32 -7.95
N ARG A 99 -7.69 -1.66 -9.06
CA ARG A 99 -8.92 -1.88 -9.81
C ARG A 99 -9.12 -3.38 -10.08
N PRO A 100 -10.30 -3.96 -9.79
CA PRO A 100 -10.50 -5.42 -9.77
C PRO A 100 -10.08 -6.15 -11.05
N ASP A 101 -10.34 -5.58 -12.22
CA ASP A 101 -9.96 -6.13 -13.52
C ASP A 101 -8.44 -6.11 -13.80
N LEU A 102 -7.69 -5.37 -13.00
CA LEU A 102 -6.23 -5.25 -13.08
C LEU A 102 -5.49 -5.92 -11.93
N GLN A 103 -6.19 -6.53 -10.99
CA GLN A 103 -5.57 -7.29 -9.91
C GLN A 103 -4.80 -8.50 -10.46
N GLY A 104 -3.81 -8.98 -9.69
CA GLY A 104 -2.96 -10.10 -10.10
C GLY A 104 -1.91 -9.78 -11.17
N LYS A 105 -1.87 -8.54 -11.68
CA LYS A 105 -0.93 -8.10 -12.74
C LYS A 105 0.31 -7.35 -12.19
N GLY A 106 0.55 -7.41 -10.88
CA GLY A 106 1.74 -6.83 -10.25
C GLY A 106 1.63 -5.36 -9.82
N ILE A 107 0.54 -4.65 -10.14
CA ILE A 107 0.39 -3.21 -9.82
C ILE A 107 0.51 -2.93 -8.32
N GLY A 108 -0.16 -3.71 -7.48
CA GLY A 108 -0.07 -3.56 -6.03
C GLY A 108 1.35 -3.77 -5.49
N ALA A 109 2.08 -4.75 -6.02
CA ALA A 109 3.46 -5.00 -5.65
C ALA A 109 4.39 -3.85 -6.09
N ALA A 110 4.16 -3.29 -7.28
CA ALA A 110 4.91 -2.15 -7.78
C ALA A 110 4.69 -0.90 -6.91
N LEU A 111 3.43 -0.59 -6.55
CA LEU A 111 3.08 0.51 -5.65
C LEU A 111 3.77 0.37 -4.29
N ILE A 112 3.72 -0.82 -3.69
CA ILE A 112 4.36 -1.10 -2.40
C ILE A 112 5.88 -0.94 -2.51
N SER A 113 6.50 -1.48 -3.56
CA SER A 113 7.94 -1.40 -3.77
C SER A 113 8.42 0.04 -3.95
N GLU A 114 7.67 0.86 -4.67
CA GLU A 114 7.96 2.28 -4.84
C GLU A 114 7.91 3.02 -3.50
N GLY A 115 6.84 2.81 -2.70
CA GLY A 115 6.72 3.42 -1.37
C GLY A 115 7.84 3.00 -0.42
N ILE A 116 8.21 1.72 -0.43
CA ILE A 116 9.36 1.22 0.34
C ILE A 116 10.65 1.91 -0.09
N SER A 117 10.87 2.09 -1.39
CA SER A 117 12.05 2.78 -1.94
C SER A 117 12.14 4.22 -1.45
N ILE A 118 11.03 4.96 -1.51
CA ILE A 118 10.95 6.35 -1.03
C ILE A 118 11.24 6.40 0.47
N LEU A 119 10.57 5.59 1.29
CA LEU A 119 10.76 5.58 2.74
C LEU A 119 12.20 5.22 3.15
N ARG A 120 12.85 4.31 2.40
CA ARG A 120 14.27 3.99 2.62
C ARG A 120 15.16 5.20 2.35
N SER A 121 14.90 5.95 1.27
CA SER A 121 15.66 7.17 0.93
C SER A 121 15.49 8.26 1.98
N GLU A 122 14.35 8.30 2.66
CA GLU A 122 14.04 9.20 3.77
C GLU A 122 14.54 8.68 5.14
N ARG A 123 15.33 7.59 5.14
CA ARG A 123 15.94 6.99 6.33
C ARG A 123 14.95 6.42 7.34
N ALA A 124 13.77 6.03 6.92
CA ALA A 124 12.83 5.29 7.75
C ALA A 124 13.49 4.05 8.36
N SER A 125 12.97 3.59 9.49
CA SER A 125 13.45 2.38 10.15
C SER A 125 12.82 1.12 9.57
N GLY A 126 11.62 1.23 9.01
CA GLY A 126 10.92 0.12 8.36
C GLY A 126 9.43 0.35 8.18
N CYS A 127 8.77 -0.66 7.66
CA CYS A 127 7.33 -0.72 7.51
C CYS A 127 6.72 -1.87 8.30
N ALA A 128 5.49 -1.67 8.78
CA ALA A 128 4.66 -2.69 9.42
C ALA A 128 3.30 -2.76 8.72
N LEU A 129 2.68 -3.93 8.73
CA LEU A 129 1.35 -4.14 8.17
C LEU A 129 0.62 -5.29 8.86
N ILE A 130 -0.70 -5.30 8.67
CA ILE A 130 -1.56 -6.44 8.95
C ILE A 130 -2.02 -7.01 7.61
N GLY A 131 -1.77 -8.29 7.35
CA GLY A 131 -2.16 -8.86 6.08
C GLY A 131 -1.82 -10.34 5.91
N ASP A 132 -2.20 -10.90 4.75
CA ASP A 132 -1.92 -12.30 4.42
C ASP A 132 -0.41 -12.53 4.21
N PRO A 133 0.24 -13.36 5.05
CA PRO A 133 1.66 -13.63 4.92
C PRO A 133 2.05 -14.24 3.55
N ARG A 134 1.14 -14.94 2.90
CA ARG A 134 1.40 -15.55 1.57
C ARG A 134 1.63 -14.48 0.51
N TYR A 135 0.92 -13.35 0.62
CA TYR A 135 1.11 -12.20 -0.28
C TYR A 135 2.36 -11.39 0.07
N TYR A 136 2.44 -10.91 1.32
CA TYR A 136 3.46 -9.94 1.72
C TYR A 136 4.87 -10.54 1.88
N ARG A 137 4.98 -11.85 2.08
CA ARG A 137 6.27 -12.56 2.13
C ARG A 137 7.10 -12.37 0.86
N ARG A 138 6.47 -12.26 -0.28
CA ARG A 138 7.13 -12.03 -1.58
C ARG A 138 7.79 -10.64 -1.67
N LEU A 139 7.28 -9.70 -0.89
CA LEU A 139 7.78 -8.32 -0.79
C LEU A 139 8.77 -8.14 0.37
N GLY A 140 9.16 -9.23 1.02
CA GLY A 140 10.16 -9.22 2.09
C GLY A 140 9.58 -9.10 3.51
N PHE A 141 8.29 -8.87 3.67
CA PHE A 141 7.66 -8.78 4.98
C PHE A 141 7.66 -10.13 5.71
N ARG A 142 7.85 -10.10 7.01
CA ARG A 142 7.85 -11.27 7.90
C ARG A 142 7.25 -10.93 9.24
N SER A 143 6.58 -11.89 9.84
CA SER A 143 6.30 -11.82 11.27
C SER A 143 7.56 -12.23 12.04
N ASN A 144 7.88 -11.48 13.09
CA ASN A 144 8.93 -11.84 14.05
C ASN A 144 8.36 -12.57 15.29
N GLY A 145 7.02 -12.70 15.37
CA GLY A 145 6.32 -13.29 16.50
C GLY A 145 6.31 -12.46 17.79
N LYS A 146 6.98 -11.30 17.79
CA LYS A 146 7.16 -10.44 18.97
C LYS A 146 6.37 -9.12 18.88
N LEU A 147 5.97 -8.71 17.68
CA LEU A 147 5.13 -7.55 17.50
C LEU A 147 3.67 -7.98 17.50
N THR A 148 2.85 -7.30 18.30
CA THR A 148 1.43 -7.60 18.48
C THR A 148 0.56 -6.44 18.04
N TYR A 149 -0.66 -6.73 17.60
CA TYR A 149 -1.66 -5.72 17.30
C TYR A 149 -3.04 -6.22 17.72
N LYS A 150 -3.66 -5.54 18.68
CA LYS A 150 -4.96 -5.97 19.27
C LYS A 150 -4.93 -7.46 19.62
N SER A 151 -6.01 -8.17 19.34
CA SER A 151 -6.16 -9.62 19.57
C SER A 151 -5.81 -10.47 18.33
N LEU A 152 -5.19 -9.89 17.30
CA LEU A 152 -4.86 -10.62 16.08
C LEU A 152 -3.68 -11.59 16.31
N PRO A 153 -3.67 -12.73 15.58
CA PRO A 153 -2.51 -13.62 15.59
C PRO A 153 -1.25 -12.87 15.14
N THR A 154 -0.13 -13.09 15.84
CA THR A 154 1.14 -12.44 15.48
C THR A 154 1.61 -12.78 14.06
N SER A 155 1.17 -13.92 13.51
CA SER A 155 1.51 -14.34 12.15
C SER A 155 1.05 -13.37 11.05
N VAL A 156 -0.03 -12.59 11.29
CA VAL A 156 -0.52 -11.60 10.34
C VAL A 156 0.08 -10.21 10.58
N VAL A 157 0.75 -9.99 11.72
CA VAL A 157 1.48 -8.76 12.04
C VAL A 157 2.87 -8.89 11.46
N GLN A 158 3.14 -8.16 10.39
CA GLN A 158 4.37 -8.33 9.63
C GLN A 158 5.15 -7.04 9.54
N VAL A 159 6.47 -7.17 9.48
CA VAL A 159 7.39 -6.04 9.37
C VAL A 159 8.40 -6.27 8.24
N LEU A 160 8.86 -5.17 7.70
CA LEU A 160 10.02 -5.08 6.81
C LEU A 160 10.98 -4.04 7.39
N PRO A 161 11.98 -4.45 8.18
CA PRO A 161 13.00 -3.55 8.69
C PRO A 161 13.88 -3.03 7.54
N PHE A 162 14.28 -1.77 7.62
CA PHE A 162 15.25 -1.16 6.71
C PHE A 162 16.63 -1.03 7.35
N LYS A 163 16.71 -1.25 8.65
CA LYS A 163 17.91 -1.29 9.50
C LYS A 163 17.95 -2.62 10.24
N ASP A 164 19.01 -2.89 10.95
CA ASP A 164 19.19 -4.15 11.68
C ASP A 164 18.25 -4.33 12.87
N GLU A 165 17.63 -3.25 13.33
CA GLU A 165 16.71 -3.27 14.47
C GLU A 165 15.34 -3.79 14.06
N VAL A 166 14.89 -4.85 14.70
CA VAL A 166 13.58 -5.47 14.51
C VAL A 166 12.67 -5.09 15.68
N PRO A 167 11.50 -4.49 15.43
CA PRO A 167 10.65 -4.00 16.50
C PRO A 167 9.98 -5.13 17.27
N GLU A 168 9.77 -4.92 18.58
CA GLU A 168 8.99 -5.81 19.44
C GLU A 168 8.05 -5.01 20.36
N GLY A 169 6.93 -5.61 20.73
CA GLY A 169 5.94 -5.02 21.62
C GLY A 169 4.58 -4.79 20.95
N VAL A 170 3.93 -3.69 21.28
CA VAL A 170 2.58 -3.37 20.82
C VAL A 170 2.62 -2.36 19.68
N LEU A 171 2.16 -2.78 18.50
CA LEU A 171 1.98 -1.91 17.35
C LEU A 171 0.63 -1.17 17.49
N ALA A 172 0.63 0.10 17.15
CA ALA A 172 -0.61 0.85 16.92
C ALA A 172 -0.50 1.69 15.65
N PHE A 173 -1.53 1.64 14.82
CA PHE A 173 -1.67 2.49 13.63
C PHE A 173 -2.20 3.87 14.02
N SER A 174 -2.25 4.80 13.04
CA SER A 174 -2.91 6.09 13.23
C SER A 174 -4.35 5.91 13.74
N PRO A 175 -4.85 6.82 14.61
CA PRO A 175 -6.23 6.79 15.06
C PRO A 175 -7.28 6.74 13.94
N ALA A 176 -6.93 7.09 12.71
CA ALA A 176 -7.78 6.94 11.54
C ALA A 176 -8.26 5.48 11.31
N PHE A 177 -7.48 4.48 11.75
CA PHE A 177 -7.84 3.05 11.67
C PHE A 177 -8.74 2.57 12.83
N GLU A 178 -8.97 3.41 13.84
CA GLU A 178 -9.66 3.02 15.06
C GLU A 178 -11.05 3.65 15.20
N ARG A 179 -11.35 4.70 14.43
CA ARG A 179 -12.53 5.55 14.60
C ARG A 179 -13.71 5.24 13.68
N LEU A 180 -13.57 4.21 12.88
CA LEU A 180 -14.57 3.86 11.87
C LEU A 180 -15.27 2.56 12.22
#